data_d5ef7dd5e6994fd1d3b6ec286de9c05a
#
_entry.id   d5ef7dd5e6994fd1d3b6ec286de9c05a
#
_cell.length_a   1.000
_cell.length_b   1.000
_cell.length_c   1.000
_cell.angle_alpha   90.00
_cell.angle_beta   90.00
_cell.angle_gamma   90.00
#
_symmetry.space_group_name_H-M   'P 1'
#
loop_
_entity.id
_entity.type
_entity.pdbx_description
1 polymer ?
#
loop_
_entity_poly.entity_id
_entity_poly.type
_entity_poly.pdbx_seq_one_letter_code
_entity_poly.pdbx_strand_id
1 'polypeptide(L)'
;MKRLILSIIIISFSNSIVLAQRDATNDTTITKDIEIVKEYNPVIKDAGKINTMPELKDIQSEKKPSSYSVWTSPITLEASKIQPLDYALPTKEQSKAYNKRMIRLGFFYNDTATTEIYTPIFQNKRNDLNLILLHKSSFGYIDLTPESYPGLPENIESQATTNRNKAKLSYSRNIKNKELSSFVKADYNFFKYYGYDAAIDELARSGIHKTNNDSNKQSIFKLAANVRFKSKDYISKWKYDFQTNYRLFSNRNELKEHSIFTDLNGEYRMESSSFGINFNMHNIIMDRPESNDMFNYSKDRNLHSYTMLKFTPHYTYHNEIAKIIIGVKGSFSIGQGKKGAVTPDIYADVRIAKEKVYLYAGVTGDYVVNNYYNTIEENKYIASDTRLEDTYIPIDVYAGFKFKFAKRLDFNIRAGYKIINNAYFFVNKLSPDSLILNQFDAVYEENAGVFEAAAKLAYDWNERLNIRLGAKFNKWSLSKYEYAWHRPDWILDFHSSYLITKDVRVNLCYAFEAGRYALINNNAIKLNNTHNLSLGADWNILNWLNIFINLDNITNTEYQEWYGYTKQGFNILGGVTFLLK
;
A
#
# COMPACT_ATOMS: atom_id res chain seq x y z
N MET A 1 7.16 -5.57 36.57
CA MET A 1 7.09 -6.38 35.36
C MET A 1 7.68 -5.71 34.10
N LYS A 2 7.39 -4.45 33.77
CA LYS A 2 7.94 -3.77 32.57
C LYS A 2 9.48 -3.70 32.51
N ARG A 3 10.16 -3.51 33.65
CA ARG A 3 11.63 -3.48 33.71
C ARG A 3 12.29 -4.87 33.57
N LEU A 4 11.59 -5.94 33.93
CA LEU A 4 12.09 -7.32 33.85
C LEU A 4 12.08 -7.85 32.40
N ILE A 5 11.04 -7.52 31.64
CA ILE A 5 10.92 -7.92 30.20
C ILE A 5 11.98 -7.21 29.34
N LEU A 6 12.22 -5.92 29.61
CA LEU A 6 13.24 -5.16 28.89
C LEU A 6 14.66 -5.68 29.21
N SER A 7 14.90 -6.10 30.46
CA SER A 7 16.18 -6.70 30.86
C SER A 7 16.42 -8.07 30.23
N ILE A 8 15.38 -8.88 30.03
CA ILE A 8 15.49 -10.20 29.38
C ILE A 8 15.80 -10.05 27.87
N ILE A 9 15.19 -9.04 27.22
CA ILE A 9 15.47 -8.76 25.79
C ILE A 9 16.90 -8.25 25.60
N ILE A 10 17.40 -7.40 26.49
CA ILE A 10 18.78 -6.85 26.41
C ILE A 10 19.81 -7.97 26.73
N ILE A 11 19.53 -8.86 27.65
CA ILE A 11 20.42 -9.99 27.99
C ILE A 11 20.48 -11.04 26.86
N SER A 12 19.37 -11.27 26.15
CA SER A 12 19.39 -12.19 24.98
C SER A 12 20.14 -11.60 23.79
N PHE A 13 20.17 -10.28 23.59
CA PHE A 13 20.96 -9.64 22.53
C PHE A 13 22.45 -9.56 22.87
N SER A 14 22.82 -9.38 24.13
CA SER A 14 24.25 -9.33 24.53
C SER A 14 24.95 -10.68 24.47
N ASN A 15 24.24 -11.80 24.65
CA ASN A 15 24.83 -13.13 24.49
C ASN A 15 25.10 -13.54 23.06
N SER A 16 24.40 -12.95 22.08
CA SER A 16 24.64 -13.21 20.65
C SER A 16 25.87 -12.49 20.11
N ILE A 17 26.31 -11.41 20.75
CA ILE A 17 27.49 -10.63 20.33
C ILE A 17 28.79 -11.25 20.90
N VAL A 18 28.73 -11.94 22.05
CA VAL A 18 29.92 -12.54 22.68
C VAL A 18 30.36 -13.84 21.98
N LEU A 19 29.49 -14.52 21.22
CA LEU A 19 29.85 -15.73 20.46
C LEU A 19 30.50 -15.43 19.09
N ALA A 20 30.55 -14.18 18.65
CA ALA A 20 31.16 -13.79 17.38
C ALA A 20 32.64 -13.32 17.52
N GLN A 21 33.20 -13.32 18.73
CA GLN A 21 34.55 -12.82 18.99
C GLN A 21 35.57 -13.88 19.50
N ARG A 22 35.27 -15.14 19.36
CA ARG A 22 36.23 -16.20 19.67
C ARG A 22 36.44 -17.07 18.43
N ASP A 23 37.37 -16.64 17.57
CA ASP A 23 38.25 -17.48 16.76
C ASP A 23 39.08 -16.61 15.82
N ALA A 24 40.08 -15.96 16.39
CA ALA A 24 41.17 -15.36 15.62
C ALA A 24 42.49 -15.45 16.42
N THR A 25 43.00 -16.66 16.51
CA THR A 25 44.46 -16.83 16.74
C THR A 25 44.86 -18.25 16.36
N ASN A 26 45.94 -18.26 15.56
CA ASN A 26 46.77 -19.41 15.18
C ASN A 26 46.43 -20.10 13.87
N ASP A 27 46.84 -19.46 12.80
CA ASP A 27 47.12 -20.12 11.53
C ASP A 27 48.65 -20.26 11.40
N THR A 28 49.17 -21.41 11.73
CA THR A 28 50.53 -21.84 11.36
C THR A 28 50.40 -22.69 10.11
N THR A 29 50.65 -22.07 8.97
CA THR A 29 50.71 -22.72 7.67
C THR A 29 51.90 -23.68 7.64
N ILE A 30 51.62 -24.97 7.60
CA ILE A 30 52.55 -26.01 7.17
C ILE A 30 52.23 -26.34 5.72
N THR A 31 52.97 -25.76 4.80
CA THR A 31 52.96 -26.18 3.40
C THR A 31 53.76 -27.47 3.26
N LYS A 32 53.07 -28.56 2.95
CA LYS A 32 53.72 -29.82 2.55
C LYS A 32 53.26 -30.11 1.12
N ASP A 33 54.14 -29.86 0.17
CA ASP A 33 53.95 -30.26 -1.21
C ASP A 33 54.02 -31.78 -1.30
N ILE A 34 52.93 -32.42 -1.69
CA ILE A 34 52.89 -33.86 -2.04
C ILE A 34 52.59 -33.93 -3.53
N GLU A 35 53.62 -34.21 -4.30
CA GLU A 35 53.49 -34.51 -5.71
C GLU A 35 53.05 -36.00 -5.85
N ILE A 36 51.78 -36.20 -6.24
CA ILE A 36 51.27 -37.56 -6.56
C ILE A 36 51.27 -37.70 -8.08
N VAL A 37 52.28 -38.35 -8.61
CA VAL A 37 52.30 -38.82 -9.99
C VAL A 37 51.54 -40.13 -10.04
N LYS A 38 50.34 -40.11 -10.57
CA LYS A 38 49.54 -41.29 -10.86
C LYS A 38 49.54 -41.51 -12.38
N GLU A 39 50.24 -42.52 -12.84
CA GLU A 39 50.13 -42.95 -14.23
C GLU A 39 48.68 -43.35 -14.52
N TYR A 40 48.08 -42.62 -15.47
CA TYR A 40 46.73 -42.90 -15.94
C TYR A 40 46.81 -43.85 -17.14
N ASN A 41 46.48 -45.13 -16.89
CA ASN A 41 46.24 -46.11 -17.96
C ASN A 41 44.75 -46.07 -18.35
N PRO A 42 44.35 -45.53 -19.52
CA PRO A 42 42.97 -45.55 -19.93
C PRO A 42 42.56 -46.97 -20.39
N VAL A 43 41.76 -47.63 -19.59
CA VAL A 43 41.08 -48.88 -20.00
C VAL A 43 39.68 -48.47 -20.48
N ILE A 44 39.46 -48.58 -21.80
CA ILE A 44 38.13 -48.44 -22.39
C ILE A 44 37.36 -49.72 -22.03
N LYS A 45 36.42 -49.60 -21.08
CA LYS A 45 35.40 -50.64 -20.87
C LYS A 45 34.27 -50.40 -21.87
N ASP A 46 33.94 -51.41 -22.63
CA ASP A 46 32.78 -51.43 -23.51
C ASP A 46 31.51 -51.04 -22.73
N ALA A 47 30.93 -49.93 -23.09
CA ALA A 47 29.66 -49.51 -22.55
C ALA A 47 28.53 -50.29 -23.23
N GLY A 48 28.02 -51.28 -22.52
CA GLY A 48 26.80 -51.98 -22.92
C GLY A 48 25.62 -50.98 -22.96
N LYS A 49 24.98 -50.93 -24.10
CA LYS A 49 23.80 -50.07 -24.34
C LYS A 49 22.67 -50.54 -23.41
N ILE A 50 22.34 -49.77 -22.39
CA ILE A 50 21.20 -50.03 -21.51
C ILE A 50 19.93 -49.71 -22.26
N ASN A 51 19.21 -50.73 -22.71
CA ASN A 51 17.93 -50.61 -23.44
C ASN A 51 16.70 -50.70 -22.51
N THR A 52 16.81 -50.22 -21.31
CA THR A 52 15.64 -50.12 -20.42
C THR A 52 15.23 -48.66 -20.29
N MET A 53 14.05 -48.33 -20.82
CA MET A 53 13.38 -47.06 -20.51
C MET A 53 13.20 -46.98 -18.99
N PRO A 54 13.56 -45.85 -18.35
CA PRO A 54 13.25 -45.67 -16.94
C PRO A 54 11.72 -45.64 -16.78
N GLU A 55 11.17 -46.52 -15.99
CA GLU A 55 9.80 -46.42 -15.51
C GLU A 55 9.69 -45.15 -14.66
N LEU A 56 8.96 -44.17 -15.16
CA LEU A 56 8.54 -43.02 -14.39
C LEU A 56 7.54 -43.50 -13.35
N LYS A 57 8.01 -43.78 -12.13
CA LYS A 57 7.11 -43.90 -10.99
C LYS A 57 6.48 -42.54 -10.78
N ASP A 58 5.21 -42.43 -11.10
CA ASP A 58 4.36 -41.31 -10.68
C ASP A 58 4.38 -41.23 -9.16
N ILE A 59 5.20 -40.34 -8.64
CA ILE A 59 5.11 -39.94 -7.24
C ILE A 59 3.82 -39.10 -7.13
N GLN A 60 2.74 -39.78 -6.74
CA GLN A 60 1.53 -39.09 -6.32
C GLN A 60 1.88 -38.30 -5.05
N SER A 61 2.31 -37.04 -5.25
CA SER A 61 2.38 -36.12 -4.14
C SER A 61 0.94 -35.81 -3.72
N GLU A 62 0.57 -36.21 -2.51
CA GLU A 62 -0.68 -35.77 -1.90
C GLU A 62 -0.78 -34.26 -1.98
N LYS A 63 -1.73 -33.77 -2.76
CA LYS A 63 -2.05 -32.36 -2.85
C LYS A 63 -2.60 -31.90 -1.50
N LYS A 64 -1.74 -31.31 -0.65
CA LYS A 64 -2.18 -30.64 0.56
C LYS A 64 -2.90 -29.36 0.14
N PRO A 65 -4.16 -29.15 0.55
CA PRO A 65 -4.86 -27.91 0.27
C PRO A 65 -4.18 -26.77 1.06
N SER A 66 -3.52 -25.86 0.36
CA SER A 66 -3.06 -24.61 0.95
C SER A 66 -4.26 -23.70 1.12
N SER A 67 -4.70 -23.48 2.36
CA SER A 67 -5.71 -22.49 2.68
C SER A 67 -5.08 -21.11 2.64
N TYR A 68 -5.44 -20.30 1.65
CA TYR A 68 -5.10 -18.88 1.65
C TYR A 68 -6.16 -18.14 2.45
N SER A 69 -5.82 -17.66 3.64
CA SER A 69 -6.60 -16.62 4.27
C SER A 69 -6.25 -15.29 3.60
N VAL A 70 -7.19 -14.69 2.89
CA VAL A 70 -7.04 -13.31 2.39
C VAL A 70 -7.23 -12.40 3.61
N TRP A 71 -6.14 -12.03 4.24
CA TRP A 71 -6.16 -11.05 5.31
C TRP A 71 -6.18 -9.66 4.69
N THR A 72 -7.32 -9.02 4.71
CA THR A 72 -7.42 -7.59 4.45
C THR A 72 -7.22 -6.89 5.80
N SER A 73 -5.98 -6.56 6.15
CA SER A 73 -5.73 -5.63 7.25
C SER A 73 -6.46 -4.32 6.96
N PRO A 74 -7.27 -3.78 7.89
CA PRO A 74 -7.94 -2.49 7.70
C PRO A 74 -6.97 -1.30 7.68
N ILE A 75 -5.70 -1.52 7.95
CA ILE A 75 -4.67 -0.48 7.91
C ILE A 75 -4.09 -0.50 6.49
N THR A 76 -4.75 0.16 5.55
CA THR A 76 -4.10 0.67 4.36
C THR A 76 -3.32 1.92 4.76
N LEU A 77 -2.18 1.75 5.41
CA LEU A 77 -1.11 2.72 5.25
C LEU A 77 -0.75 2.63 3.77
N GLU A 78 -1.17 3.61 2.98
CA GLU A 78 -0.59 3.83 1.66
C GLU A 78 0.88 4.21 1.90
N ALA A 79 1.69 3.17 2.18
CA ALA A 79 3.11 3.32 1.96
C ALA A 79 3.24 3.81 0.53
N SER A 80 3.84 4.99 0.35
CA SER A 80 4.19 5.54 -0.95
C SER A 80 4.54 4.38 -1.86
N LYS A 81 3.90 4.30 -3.02
CA LYS A 81 4.04 3.22 -4.01
C LYS A 81 5.52 2.99 -4.30
N ILE A 82 6.17 2.19 -3.46
CA ILE A 82 7.44 1.60 -3.84
C ILE A 82 7.03 0.62 -4.93
N GLN A 83 7.43 0.89 -6.16
CA GLN A 83 7.12 0.02 -7.29
C GLN A 83 7.44 -1.42 -6.87
N PRO A 84 6.50 -2.36 -7.02
CA PRO A 84 6.77 -3.75 -6.70
C PRO A 84 8.02 -4.17 -7.48
N LEU A 85 8.88 -4.92 -6.81
CA LEU A 85 10.03 -5.55 -7.43
C LEU A 85 9.55 -6.36 -8.61
N ASP A 86 9.82 -5.88 -9.84
CA ASP A 86 9.62 -6.66 -11.05
C ASP A 86 10.60 -7.83 -11.04
N TYR A 87 10.18 -8.92 -10.43
CA TYR A 87 10.80 -10.21 -10.59
C TYR A 87 9.84 -11.18 -11.22
N ALA A 88 9.89 -11.25 -12.51
CA ALA A 88 9.54 -12.45 -13.22
C ALA A 88 10.66 -13.50 -13.06
N LEU A 89 10.82 -14.08 -11.89
CA LEU A 89 11.09 -15.50 -11.91
C LEU A 89 9.79 -16.16 -12.40
N PRO A 90 9.82 -17.08 -13.39
CA PRO A 90 8.67 -17.88 -13.70
C PRO A 90 8.34 -18.66 -12.42
N THR A 91 7.52 -18.09 -11.57
CA THR A 91 6.79 -18.86 -10.60
C THR A 91 5.98 -19.82 -11.45
N LYS A 92 6.38 -21.09 -11.41
CA LYS A 92 5.60 -22.20 -11.91
C LYS A 92 4.15 -21.82 -11.59
N GLU A 93 3.31 -21.60 -12.60
CA GLU A 93 1.90 -21.25 -12.38
C GLU A 93 1.38 -22.28 -11.40
N GLN A 94 1.24 -21.88 -10.13
CA GLN A 94 0.55 -22.72 -9.16
C GLN A 94 -0.82 -22.89 -9.77
N SER A 95 -1.16 -24.11 -10.12
CA SER A 95 -2.48 -24.44 -10.65
C SER A 95 -3.47 -23.77 -9.71
N LYS A 96 -4.21 -22.79 -10.20
CA LYS A 96 -5.20 -22.04 -9.41
C LYS A 96 -6.06 -23.08 -8.71
N ALA A 97 -5.85 -23.28 -7.41
CA ALA A 97 -6.78 -24.05 -6.61
C ALA A 97 -8.12 -23.39 -6.82
N TYR A 98 -9.11 -24.14 -7.25
CA TYR A 98 -10.47 -23.62 -7.44
C TYR A 98 -10.87 -22.95 -6.13
N ASN A 99 -10.95 -21.62 -6.14
CA ASN A 99 -11.21 -20.85 -4.94
C ASN A 99 -12.60 -21.23 -4.43
N LYS A 100 -12.64 -21.74 -3.22
CA LYS A 100 -13.89 -22.01 -2.51
C LYS A 100 -14.64 -20.69 -2.32
N ARG A 101 -15.95 -20.73 -2.32
CA ARG A 101 -16.78 -19.60 -1.88
C ARG A 101 -16.48 -19.33 -0.41
N MET A 102 -16.35 -18.08 -0.04
CA MET A 102 -16.05 -17.67 1.33
C MET A 102 -17.11 -16.69 1.81
N ILE A 103 -17.62 -16.92 3.00
CA ILE A 103 -18.46 -15.98 3.74
C ILE A 103 -17.82 -15.81 5.10
N ARG A 104 -17.36 -14.60 5.42
CA ARG A 104 -16.76 -14.23 6.70
C ARG A 104 -17.66 -13.22 7.39
N LEU A 105 -18.07 -13.53 8.60
CA LEU A 105 -18.94 -12.71 9.44
C LEU A 105 -18.20 -12.42 10.73
N GLY A 106 -18.09 -11.14 11.10
CA GLY A 106 -17.45 -10.70 12.33
C GLY A 106 -18.29 -9.67 13.05
N PHE A 107 -18.29 -9.77 14.37
CA PHE A 107 -18.97 -8.85 15.28
C PHE A 107 -17.98 -8.34 16.32
N PHE A 108 -18.16 -7.07 16.69
CA PHE A 108 -17.27 -6.39 17.60
C PHE A 108 -17.96 -6.02 18.92
N TYR A 109 -17.17 -5.90 19.95
CA TYR A 109 -17.42 -4.96 21.04
C TYR A 109 -17.47 -3.53 20.42
N ASN A 110 -18.32 -2.63 20.86
CA ASN A 110 -18.58 -1.30 20.30
C ASN A 110 -19.37 -1.28 18.97
N ASP A 111 -20.39 -2.11 18.85
CA ASP A 111 -21.38 -2.07 17.75
C ASP A 111 -20.75 -2.09 16.35
N THR A 112 -19.69 -2.85 16.18
CA THR A 112 -19.07 -3.00 14.86
C THR A 112 -19.41 -4.35 14.24
N ALA A 113 -19.76 -4.34 12.95
CA ALA A 113 -20.01 -5.55 12.17
C ALA A 113 -19.15 -5.56 10.90
N THR A 114 -18.67 -6.74 10.54
CA THR A 114 -18.00 -6.96 9.25
C THR A 114 -18.59 -8.15 8.52
N THR A 115 -18.73 -8.03 7.21
CA THR A 115 -19.14 -9.14 6.35
C THR A 115 -18.27 -9.12 5.10
N GLU A 116 -17.66 -10.27 4.80
CA GLU A 116 -16.90 -10.45 3.56
C GLU A 116 -17.48 -11.66 2.82
N ILE A 117 -17.83 -11.47 1.55
CA ILE A 117 -18.31 -12.54 0.69
C ILE A 117 -17.42 -12.56 -0.55
N TYR A 118 -16.81 -13.70 -0.78
CA TYR A 118 -16.10 -13.99 -2.01
C TYR A 118 -16.78 -15.19 -2.69
N THR A 119 -17.17 -15.03 -3.94
CA THR A 119 -17.76 -16.14 -4.70
C THR A 119 -17.26 -16.13 -6.15
N PRO A 120 -16.62 -17.22 -6.60
CA PRO A 120 -16.44 -17.46 -8.02
C PRO A 120 -17.83 -17.80 -8.61
N ILE A 121 -18.36 -16.92 -9.47
CA ILE A 121 -19.64 -17.15 -10.17
C ILE A 121 -19.43 -18.19 -11.26
N PHE A 122 -18.33 -18.02 -12.00
CA PHE A 122 -17.99 -18.90 -13.11
C PHE A 122 -16.46 -18.97 -13.23
N GLN A 123 -15.92 -20.20 -13.23
CA GLN A 123 -14.49 -20.44 -13.34
C GLN A 123 -14.21 -21.66 -14.20
N ASN A 124 -13.40 -21.48 -15.23
CA ASN A 124 -12.85 -22.56 -16.03
C ASN A 124 -11.41 -22.24 -16.49
N LYS A 125 -10.79 -23.12 -17.28
CA LYS A 125 -9.40 -22.93 -17.76
C LYS A 125 -9.17 -21.61 -18.53
N ARG A 126 -10.20 -21.01 -19.09
CA ARG A 126 -10.11 -19.82 -19.92
C ARG A 126 -10.75 -18.57 -19.35
N ASN A 127 -11.78 -18.75 -18.53
CA ASN A 127 -12.57 -17.66 -18.00
C ASN A 127 -12.66 -17.74 -16.48
N ASP A 128 -12.69 -16.59 -15.84
CA ASP A 128 -12.81 -16.44 -14.41
C ASP A 128 -13.69 -15.21 -14.11
N LEU A 129 -14.83 -15.43 -13.45
CA LEU A 129 -15.76 -14.38 -13.04
C LEU A 129 -15.97 -14.48 -11.54
N ASN A 130 -15.57 -13.46 -10.80
CA ASN A 130 -15.59 -13.42 -9.35
C ASN A 130 -16.39 -12.22 -8.84
N LEU A 131 -17.15 -12.43 -7.78
CA LEU A 131 -17.83 -11.39 -7.02
C LEU A 131 -17.22 -11.29 -5.63
N ILE A 132 -16.94 -10.06 -5.19
CA ILE A 132 -16.47 -9.71 -3.85
C ILE A 132 -17.43 -8.68 -3.28
N LEU A 133 -17.99 -8.95 -2.10
CA LEU A 133 -18.79 -8.00 -1.34
C LEU A 133 -18.15 -7.82 0.03
N LEU A 134 -17.99 -6.58 0.46
CA LEU A 134 -17.43 -6.21 1.75
C LEU A 134 -18.35 -5.20 2.42
N HIS A 135 -18.69 -5.48 3.67
CA HIS A 135 -19.38 -4.55 4.54
C HIS A 135 -18.58 -4.36 5.83
N LYS A 136 -18.42 -3.12 6.27
CA LYS A 136 -17.85 -2.78 7.57
C LYS A 136 -18.61 -1.60 8.14
N SER A 137 -19.16 -1.76 9.32
CA SER A 137 -19.84 -0.68 10.05
C SER A 137 -19.33 -0.59 11.48
N SER A 138 -19.34 0.60 12.04
CA SER A 138 -19.04 0.88 13.44
C SER A 138 -19.91 2.05 13.89
N PHE A 139 -20.51 1.92 15.07
CA PHE A 139 -21.36 2.93 15.70
C PHE A 139 -20.84 3.31 17.09
N GLY A 140 -19.62 2.87 17.43
CA GLY A 140 -19.01 3.06 18.74
C GLY A 140 -18.68 4.52 19.04
N TYR A 141 -18.43 4.78 20.32
CA TYR A 141 -17.96 6.05 20.83
C TYR A 141 -16.43 6.07 20.87
N ILE A 142 -15.84 7.23 20.74
CA ILE A 142 -14.41 7.48 20.81
C ILE A 142 -14.18 8.61 21.80
N ASP A 143 -13.24 8.43 22.70
CA ASP A 143 -12.77 9.47 23.61
C ASP A 143 -11.96 10.49 22.81
N LEU A 144 -12.33 11.76 22.92
CA LEU A 144 -11.58 12.86 22.31
C LEU A 144 -10.48 13.28 23.29
N THR A 145 -9.25 13.36 22.81
CA THR A 145 -8.10 13.73 23.66
C THR A 145 -8.17 15.21 24.06
N PRO A 146 -8.04 15.54 25.36
CA PRO A 146 -8.14 16.92 25.87
C PRO A 146 -7.14 17.88 25.23
N GLU A 147 -5.96 17.39 24.85
CA GLU A 147 -4.90 18.17 24.20
C GLU A 147 -5.36 18.84 22.89
N SER A 148 -6.37 18.26 22.25
CA SER A 148 -6.92 18.80 20.98
C SER A 148 -7.95 19.91 21.20
N TYR A 149 -8.43 20.07 22.41
CA TYR A 149 -9.56 20.95 22.72
C TYR A 149 -9.32 21.73 24.01
N PRO A 150 -8.42 22.73 24.02
CA PRO A 150 -8.16 23.54 25.19
C PRO A 150 -9.46 24.16 25.71
N GLY A 151 -9.82 23.90 26.96
CA GLY A 151 -11.01 24.44 27.59
C GLY A 151 -12.25 23.54 27.60
N LEU A 152 -12.16 22.34 27.06
CA LEU A 152 -13.22 21.33 27.19
C LEU A 152 -12.97 20.37 28.36
N PRO A 153 -14.03 19.72 28.89
CA PRO A 153 -13.90 18.70 29.95
C PRO A 153 -13.00 17.52 29.52
N GLU A 154 -12.33 16.91 30.49
CA GLU A 154 -11.31 15.85 30.23
C GLU A 154 -11.87 14.55 29.62
N ASN A 155 -13.17 14.32 29.60
CA ASN A 155 -13.77 13.07 29.11
C ASN A 155 -14.94 13.36 28.18
N ILE A 156 -14.64 13.75 26.94
CA ILE A 156 -15.67 13.93 25.92
C ILE A 156 -15.68 12.72 24.99
N GLU A 157 -16.78 12.01 24.99
CA GLU A 157 -17.04 10.94 24.03
C GLU A 157 -17.80 11.48 22.82
N SER A 158 -17.35 11.12 21.61
CA SER A 158 -18.06 11.40 20.38
C SER A 158 -18.37 10.12 19.62
N GLN A 159 -19.58 10.04 19.06
CA GLN A 159 -19.99 8.89 18.28
C GLN A 159 -19.33 8.90 16.89
N ALA A 160 -18.38 7.99 16.68
CA ALA A 160 -17.64 7.82 15.44
C ALA A 160 -18.35 6.82 14.50
N THR A 161 -19.51 7.21 13.98
CA THR A 161 -20.26 6.36 13.04
C THR A 161 -19.52 6.24 11.72
N THR A 162 -19.36 5.00 11.24
CA THR A 162 -18.89 4.72 9.88
C THR A 162 -19.62 3.49 9.32
N ASN A 163 -19.92 3.52 8.02
CA ASN A 163 -20.54 2.41 7.31
C ASN A 163 -19.96 2.35 5.89
N ARG A 164 -19.17 1.33 5.60
CA ARG A 164 -18.52 1.17 4.31
C ARG A 164 -18.96 -0.11 3.63
N ASN A 165 -19.42 0.02 2.39
CA ASN A 165 -19.88 -1.08 1.55
C ASN A 165 -19.08 -1.08 0.25
N LYS A 166 -18.50 -2.21 -0.11
CA LYS A 166 -17.78 -2.39 -1.35
C LYS A 166 -18.33 -3.59 -2.11
N ALA A 167 -18.53 -3.42 -3.40
CA ALA A 167 -18.85 -4.50 -4.32
C ALA A 167 -17.86 -4.47 -5.49
N LYS A 168 -17.32 -5.63 -5.86
CA LYS A 168 -16.44 -5.78 -7.02
C LYS A 168 -16.80 -7.02 -7.79
N LEU A 169 -17.14 -6.84 -9.06
CA LEU A 169 -17.28 -7.90 -10.04
C LEU A 169 -16.07 -7.86 -10.97
N SER A 170 -15.33 -8.95 -11.08
CA SER A 170 -14.13 -9.04 -11.92
C SER A 170 -14.23 -10.22 -12.86
N TYR A 171 -13.91 -9.98 -14.13
CA TYR A 171 -13.87 -10.97 -15.19
C TYR A 171 -12.49 -11.02 -15.82
N SER A 172 -11.97 -12.21 -16.04
CA SER A 172 -10.77 -12.41 -16.83
C SER A 172 -10.93 -13.56 -17.83
N ARG A 173 -10.38 -13.37 -19.04
CA ARG A 173 -10.38 -14.37 -20.09
C ARG A 173 -9.01 -14.53 -20.71
N ASN A 174 -8.51 -15.76 -20.70
CA ASN A 174 -7.28 -16.14 -21.41
C ASN A 174 -7.63 -16.54 -22.84
N ILE A 175 -7.09 -15.82 -23.83
CA ILE A 175 -7.29 -16.01 -25.26
C ILE A 175 -5.95 -16.35 -25.88
N LYS A 176 -5.60 -17.64 -25.96
CA LYS A 176 -4.25 -18.08 -26.41
C LYS A 176 -3.17 -17.30 -25.63
N ASN A 177 -2.37 -16.50 -26.35
CA ASN A 177 -1.26 -15.71 -25.79
C ASN A 177 -1.68 -14.30 -25.34
N LYS A 178 -2.96 -14.07 -25.06
CA LYS A 178 -3.52 -12.77 -24.68
C LYS A 178 -4.42 -12.92 -23.46
N GLU A 179 -4.56 -11.85 -22.69
CA GLU A 179 -5.51 -11.78 -21.59
C GLU A 179 -6.39 -10.56 -21.75
N LEU A 180 -7.69 -10.77 -21.66
CA LEU A 180 -8.68 -9.73 -21.45
C LEU A 180 -9.12 -9.80 -19.98
N SER A 181 -9.01 -8.70 -19.26
CA SER A 181 -9.54 -8.58 -17.91
C SER A 181 -10.36 -7.31 -17.76
N SER A 182 -11.41 -7.37 -16.97
CA SER A 182 -12.27 -6.23 -16.67
C SER A 182 -12.79 -6.34 -15.24
N PHE A 183 -13.11 -5.20 -14.66
CA PHE A 183 -13.86 -5.17 -13.40
C PHE A 183 -14.76 -3.95 -13.33
N VAL A 184 -15.81 -4.10 -12.53
CA VAL A 184 -16.62 -2.99 -12.02
C VAL A 184 -16.55 -3.05 -10.50
N LYS A 185 -16.26 -1.92 -9.86
CA LYS A 185 -16.17 -1.78 -8.40
C LYS A 185 -16.99 -0.57 -7.98
N ALA A 186 -17.88 -0.77 -7.02
CA ALA A 186 -18.59 0.28 -6.30
C ALA A 186 -18.11 0.32 -4.85
N ASP A 187 -17.94 1.50 -4.27
CA ASP A 187 -17.56 1.74 -2.88
C ASP A 187 -18.43 2.87 -2.34
N TYR A 188 -19.27 2.57 -1.37
CA TYR A 188 -20.09 3.53 -0.67
C TYR A 188 -19.62 3.62 0.77
N ASN A 189 -19.24 4.82 1.22
CA ASN A 189 -18.74 5.09 2.55
C ASN A 189 -19.53 6.24 3.19
N PHE A 190 -20.28 5.93 4.22
CA PHE A 190 -20.97 6.90 5.07
C PHE A 190 -20.20 7.04 6.38
N PHE A 191 -20.01 8.27 6.85
CA PHE A 191 -19.39 8.54 8.14
C PHE A 191 -19.86 9.86 8.74
N LYS A 192 -19.71 10.00 10.06
CA LYS A 192 -19.82 11.26 10.77
C LYS A 192 -18.46 11.93 10.92
N TYR A 193 -18.43 13.24 10.81
CA TYR A 193 -17.32 14.05 11.24
C TYR A 193 -17.35 14.15 12.78
N TYR A 194 -16.72 13.26 13.48
CA TYR A 194 -16.77 13.21 14.95
C TYR A 194 -15.69 14.08 15.61
N GLY A 195 -14.61 14.42 14.90
CA GLY A 195 -13.56 15.27 15.41
C GLY A 195 -14.09 16.68 15.64
N TYR A 196 -14.14 17.34 16.67
CA TYR A 196 -14.66 18.67 17.02
C TYR A 196 -16.18 18.81 17.21
N ASP A 197 -16.98 17.79 16.89
CA ASP A 197 -18.42 17.88 17.06
C ASP A 197 -18.83 18.14 18.51
N ALA A 198 -18.18 17.45 19.44
CA ALA A 198 -18.47 17.63 20.85
C ALA A 198 -18.14 19.05 21.36
N ALA A 199 -17.09 19.67 20.83
CA ALA A 199 -16.75 21.05 21.13
C ALA A 199 -17.78 22.02 20.55
N ILE A 200 -18.24 21.77 19.33
CA ILE A 200 -19.26 22.59 18.68
C ILE A 200 -20.63 22.41 19.33
N ASP A 201 -20.98 21.18 19.75
CA ASP A 201 -22.22 20.90 20.46
C ASP A 201 -22.24 21.57 21.84
N GLU A 202 -21.12 21.63 22.56
CA GLU A 202 -21.01 22.34 23.84
C GLU A 202 -21.14 23.85 23.67
N LEU A 203 -20.50 24.42 22.64
CA LEU A 203 -20.67 25.82 22.23
C LEU A 203 -22.10 26.12 21.75
N ALA A 204 -22.76 25.17 21.09
CA ALA A 204 -24.16 25.27 20.70
C ALA A 204 -25.12 25.23 21.90
N ARG A 205 -24.86 24.38 22.89
CA ARG A 205 -25.61 24.34 24.16
C ARG A 205 -25.43 25.60 24.97
N SER A 206 -24.27 26.23 24.88
CA SER A 206 -24.01 27.55 25.48
C SER A 206 -24.64 28.71 24.72
N GLY A 207 -25.38 28.47 23.64
CA GLY A 207 -26.09 29.48 22.84
C GLY A 207 -25.22 30.23 21.84
N ILE A 208 -23.96 29.84 21.66
CA ILE A 208 -23.00 30.55 20.80
C ILE A 208 -23.08 30.09 19.34
N HIS A 209 -23.53 28.85 19.07
CA HIS A 209 -23.71 28.35 17.71
C HIS A 209 -24.94 27.44 17.55
N LYS A 210 -25.70 27.65 16.47
CA LYS A 210 -26.75 26.71 16.03
C LYS A 210 -26.12 25.71 15.04
N THR A 211 -25.88 24.50 15.47
CA THR A 211 -25.48 23.42 14.55
C THR A 211 -26.71 22.71 13.97
N ASN A 212 -26.79 22.66 12.65
CA ASN A 212 -27.71 21.75 11.98
C ASN A 212 -27.15 20.34 12.11
N ASN A 213 -27.83 19.43 12.78
CA ASN A 213 -27.43 18.01 13.00
C ASN A 213 -27.09 17.24 11.71
N ASP A 214 -27.39 17.79 10.54
CA ASP A 214 -27.08 17.20 9.24
C ASP A 214 -25.72 17.59 8.66
N SER A 215 -25.09 18.65 9.17
CA SER A 215 -23.75 19.09 8.70
C SER A 215 -22.62 18.13 9.09
N ASN A 216 -22.87 17.26 10.08
CA ASN A 216 -21.89 16.30 10.63
C ASN A 216 -21.77 15.00 9.85
N LYS A 217 -22.55 14.81 8.78
CA LYS A 217 -22.63 13.56 8.06
C LYS A 217 -22.06 13.71 6.67
N GLN A 218 -21.26 12.76 6.24
CA GLN A 218 -20.76 12.66 4.87
C GLN A 218 -21.04 11.28 4.29
N SER A 219 -21.37 11.25 3.02
CA SER A 219 -21.39 10.04 2.23
C SER A 219 -20.57 10.22 0.97
N ILE A 220 -19.78 9.20 0.66
CA ILE A 220 -18.91 9.17 -0.51
C ILE A 220 -19.29 7.95 -1.32
N PHE A 221 -19.63 8.15 -2.57
CA PHE A 221 -19.82 7.09 -3.54
C PHE A 221 -18.70 7.12 -4.57
N LYS A 222 -18.07 5.97 -4.78
CA LYS A 222 -17.02 5.78 -5.78
C LYS A 222 -17.38 4.59 -6.68
N LEU A 223 -17.34 4.82 -7.98
CA LEU A 223 -17.46 3.76 -8.98
C LEU A 223 -16.16 3.68 -9.78
N ALA A 224 -15.70 2.49 -10.08
CA ALA A 224 -14.60 2.27 -11.01
C ALA A 224 -14.95 1.13 -11.96
N ALA A 225 -14.76 1.35 -13.26
CA ALA A 225 -14.86 0.33 -14.29
C ALA A 225 -13.54 0.27 -15.06
N ASN A 226 -13.04 -0.93 -15.30
CA ASN A 226 -11.76 -1.16 -15.95
C ASN A 226 -11.91 -2.17 -17.08
N VAL A 227 -11.20 -1.93 -18.17
CA VAL A 227 -10.94 -2.92 -19.22
C VAL A 227 -9.45 -2.92 -19.51
N ARG A 228 -8.83 -4.10 -19.51
CA ARG A 228 -7.42 -4.29 -19.84
C ARG A 228 -7.24 -5.43 -20.82
N PHE A 229 -6.43 -5.20 -21.82
CA PHE A 229 -6.04 -6.18 -22.81
C PHE A 229 -4.52 -6.21 -22.94
N LYS A 230 -3.90 -7.35 -22.63
CA LYS A 230 -2.45 -7.50 -22.64
C LYS A 230 -1.99 -8.75 -23.38
N SER A 231 -0.79 -8.69 -23.96
CA SER A 231 -0.09 -9.84 -24.49
C SER A 231 0.51 -10.67 -23.34
N LYS A 232 0.42 -12.02 -23.42
CA LYS A 232 1.07 -12.97 -22.51
C LYS A 232 2.23 -13.73 -23.17
N ASP A 233 2.48 -13.46 -24.42
CA ASP A 233 3.50 -14.18 -25.17
C ASP A 233 4.90 -13.69 -24.81
N TYR A 234 5.67 -14.59 -24.20
CA TYR A 234 7.07 -14.31 -23.85
C TYR A 234 8.01 -14.44 -25.05
N ILE A 235 7.57 -15.10 -26.13
CA ILE A 235 8.37 -15.36 -27.33
C ILE A 235 8.15 -14.28 -28.38
N SER A 236 6.99 -13.63 -28.40
CA SER A 236 6.67 -12.56 -29.33
C SER A 236 7.62 -11.37 -29.19
N LYS A 237 8.09 -10.85 -30.32
CA LYS A 237 8.86 -9.60 -30.37
C LYS A 237 8.03 -8.40 -29.93
N TRP A 238 6.71 -8.46 -30.08
CA TRP A 238 5.80 -7.38 -29.70
C TRP A 238 5.08 -7.70 -28.40
N LYS A 239 5.27 -6.85 -27.40
CA LYS A 239 4.46 -6.78 -26.18
C LYS A 239 3.56 -5.55 -26.22
N TYR A 240 2.35 -5.70 -25.75
CA TYR A 240 1.44 -4.60 -25.55
C TYR A 240 0.57 -4.82 -24.32
N ASP A 241 0.22 -3.73 -23.68
CA ASP A 241 -0.69 -3.68 -22.55
C ASP A 241 -1.54 -2.41 -22.68
N PHE A 242 -2.80 -2.59 -23.00
CA PHE A 242 -3.80 -1.52 -23.07
C PHE A 242 -4.71 -1.61 -21.86
N GLN A 243 -4.91 -0.51 -21.16
CA GLN A 243 -5.82 -0.43 -20.04
C GLN A 243 -6.57 0.90 -20.08
N THR A 244 -7.88 0.86 -19.85
CA THR A 244 -8.67 2.05 -19.59
C THR A 244 -9.51 1.87 -18.34
N ASN A 245 -9.61 2.94 -17.55
CA ASN A 245 -10.37 3.00 -16.31
C ASN A 245 -11.28 4.21 -16.35
N TYR A 246 -12.55 4.00 -16.16
CA TYR A 246 -13.49 5.06 -15.81
C TYR A 246 -13.66 5.06 -14.30
N ARG A 247 -13.61 6.24 -13.69
CA ARG A 247 -13.81 6.44 -12.25
C ARG A 247 -14.79 7.58 -12.02
N LEU A 248 -15.71 7.36 -11.11
CA LEU A 248 -16.65 8.37 -10.62
C LEU A 248 -16.41 8.52 -9.11
N PHE A 249 -16.29 9.74 -8.66
CA PHE A 249 -16.39 10.14 -7.27
C PHE A 249 -17.62 11.04 -7.14
N SER A 250 -18.41 10.83 -6.09
CA SER A 250 -19.51 11.71 -5.71
C SER A 250 -19.64 11.74 -4.20
N ASN A 251 -19.99 12.89 -3.64
CA ASN A 251 -20.20 13.02 -2.21
C ASN A 251 -21.58 13.67 -1.91
N ARG A 252 -21.94 13.72 -0.62
CA ARG A 252 -23.20 14.29 -0.15
C ARG A 252 -23.37 15.78 -0.52
N ASN A 253 -22.27 16.51 -0.68
CA ASN A 253 -22.26 17.93 -1.04
C ASN A 253 -22.39 18.15 -2.56
N GLU A 254 -22.89 17.14 -3.28
CA GLU A 254 -23.13 17.14 -4.72
C GLU A 254 -21.88 17.34 -5.60
N LEU A 255 -20.69 17.34 -5.02
CA LEU A 255 -19.45 17.35 -5.80
C LEU A 255 -19.32 16.03 -6.54
N LYS A 256 -19.14 16.09 -7.86
CA LYS A 256 -18.88 14.92 -8.71
C LYS A 256 -17.62 15.12 -9.52
N GLU A 257 -16.83 14.06 -9.61
CA GLU A 257 -15.62 13.98 -10.43
C GLU A 257 -15.68 12.71 -11.29
N HIS A 258 -15.64 12.90 -12.60
CA HIS A 258 -15.48 11.83 -13.56
C HIS A 258 -14.03 11.82 -14.03
N SER A 259 -13.39 10.68 -13.98
CA SER A 259 -12.00 10.52 -14.39
C SER A 259 -11.87 9.34 -15.34
N ILE A 260 -11.28 9.58 -16.52
CA ILE A 260 -10.94 8.54 -17.48
C ILE A 260 -9.41 8.47 -17.52
N PHE A 261 -8.89 7.31 -17.18
CA PHE A 261 -7.47 7.03 -17.18
C PHE A 261 -7.18 5.92 -18.20
N THR A 262 -6.36 6.20 -19.18
CA THR A 262 -5.99 5.27 -20.24
C THR A 262 -4.48 5.11 -20.31
N ASP A 263 -4.02 3.86 -20.24
CA ASP A 263 -2.63 3.45 -20.38
C ASP A 263 -2.45 2.62 -21.64
N LEU A 264 -1.47 2.98 -22.45
CA LEU A 264 -1.02 2.24 -23.61
C LEU A 264 0.47 1.98 -23.46
N ASN A 265 0.86 0.73 -23.31
CA ASN A 265 2.25 0.33 -23.24
C ASN A 265 2.55 -0.57 -24.42
N GLY A 266 3.56 -0.21 -25.20
CA GLY A 266 4.07 -0.99 -26.31
C GLY A 266 5.57 -1.22 -26.16
N GLU A 267 6.03 -2.44 -26.43
CA GLU A 267 7.44 -2.81 -26.37
C GLU A 267 7.80 -3.71 -27.54
N TYR A 268 8.85 -3.35 -28.27
CA TYR A 268 9.47 -4.18 -29.28
C TYR A 268 10.77 -4.78 -28.75
N ARG A 269 10.83 -6.10 -28.67
CA ARG A 269 11.94 -6.86 -28.09
C ARG A 269 12.91 -7.35 -29.13
N MET A 270 14.18 -7.24 -28.80
CA MET A 270 15.33 -7.85 -29.45
C MET A 270 15.98 -8.82 -28.46
N GLU A 271 17.07 -9.48 -28.82
CA GLU A 271 17.70 -10.50 -27.98
C GLU A 271 18.12 -9.95 -26.60
N SER A 272 18.83 -8.83 -26.56
CA SER A 272 19.37 -8.23 -25.33
C SER A 272 18.83 -6.83 -25.07
N SER A 273 17.85 -6.38 -25.82
CA SER A 273 17.33 -5.03 -25.66
C SER A 273 15.86 -4.91 -26.08
N SER A 274 15.23 -3.81 -25.76
CA SER A 274 13.90 -3.48 -26.23
C SER A 274 13.70 -1.98 -26.35
N PHE A 275 12.87 -1.57 -27.30
CA PHE A 275 12.33 -0.22 -27.38
C PHE A 275 10.90 -0.24 -26.89
N GLY A 276 10.60 0.61 -25.92
CA GLY A 276 9.28 0.73 -25.35
C GLY A 276 8.75 2.16 -25.44
N ILE A 277 7.43 2.24 -25.41
CA ILE A 277 6.70 3.48 -25.36
C ILE A 277 5.52 3.31 -24.43
N ASN A 278 5.42 4.21 -23.43
CA ASN A 278 4.25 4.28 -22.58
C ASN A 278 3.53 5.59 -22.85
N PHE A 279 2.25 5.50 -23.10
CA PHE A 279 1.34 6.63 -23.23
C PHE A 279 0.29 6.54 -22.14
N ASN A 280 0.15 7.62 -21.35
CA ASN A 280 -0.88 7.74 -20.32
C ASN A 280 -1.73 8.97 -20.61
N MET A 281 -3.03 8.82 -20.57
CA MET A 281 -3.99 9.90 -20.64
C MET A 281 -4.83 9.90 -19.38
N HIS A 282 -4.92 11.04 -18.74
CA HIS A 282 -5.80 11.24 -17.58
C HIS A 282 -6.72 12.44 -17.88
N ASN A 283 -7.98 12.16 -18.10
CA ASN A 283 -9.02 13.17 -18.33
C ASN A 283 -9.88 13.29 -17.06
N ILE A 284 -10.01 14.50 -16.53
CA ILE A 284 -10.82 14.82 -15.37
C ILE A 284 -11.91 15.78 -15.79
N ILE A 285 -13.15 15.45 -15.45
CA ILE A 285 -14.33 16.27 -15.68
C ILE A 285 -14.96 16.51 -14.30
N MET A 286 -15.03 17.77 -13.90
CA MET A 286 -15.61 18.19 -12.63
C MET A 286 -17.01 18.72 -12.86
N ASP A 287 -17.97 18.18 -12.10
CA ASP A 287 -19.33 18.70 -12.02
C ASP A 287 -19.56 19.24 -10.61
N ARG A 288 -19.94 20.50 -10.52
CA ARG A 288 -20.09 21.24 -9.28
C ARG A 288 -21.55 21.53 -9.00
N PRO A 289 -21.91 21.52 -7.71
CA PRO A 289 -23.17 22.13 -7.32
C PRO A 289 -23.10 23.65 -7.51
N GLU A 290 -24.23 24.24 -7.81
CA GLU A 290 -24.40 25.69 -7.69
C GLU A 290 -24.14 26.09 -6.23
N SER A 291 -23.50 27.26 -5.99
CA SER A 291 -23.16 27.74 -4.66
C SER A 291 -24.42 27.87 -3.80
N ASN A 292 -24.51 27.10 -2.74
CA ASN A 292 -25.52 27.24 -1.70
C ASN A 292 -24.94 28.10 -0.58
N ASP A 293 -25.80 28.79 0.18
CA ASP A 293 -25.42 29.69 1.31
C ASP A 293 -24.55 28.97 2.37
N MET A 294 -24.52 27.65 2.38
CA MET A 294 -23.74 26.83 3.31
C MET A 294 -22.29 26.50 2.82
N PHE A 295 -22.04 26.60 1.51
CA PHE A 295 -20.71 26.38 0.91
C PHE A 295 -20.48 27.51 -0.08
N ASN A 296 -19.73 28.54 0.35
CA ASN A 296 -19.25 29.59 -0.54
C ASN A 296 -18.19 28.96 -1.46
N TYR A 297 -18.65 28.28 -2.51
CA TYR A 297 -17.78 27.95 -3.64
C TYR A 297 -17.45 29.30 -4.32
N SER A 298 -16.40 29.99 -3.85
CA SER A 298 -16.00 31.24 -4.50
C SER A 298 -15.77 30.91 -5.97
N LYS A 299 -16.32 31.74 -6.87
CA LYS A 299 -16.14 31.59 -8.33
C LYS A 299 -14.68 31.54 -8.75
N ASP A 300 -13.77 31.99 -7.89
CA ASP A 300 -12.32 32.01 -8.08
C ASP A 300 -11.60 30.73 -7.66
N ARG A 301 -12.24 29.83 -6.91
CA ARG A 301 -11.67 28.49 -6.62
C ARG A 301 -11.96 27.55 -7.78
N ASN A 302 -11.18 27.71 -8.83
CA ASN A 302 -11.37 27.05 -10.11
C ASN A 302 -11.00 25.55 -10.05
N LEU A 303 -11.96 24.72 -9.68
CA LEU A 303 -11.91 23.28 -10.00
C LEU A 303 -12.24 23.16 -11.50
N HIS A 304 -11.28 22.92 -12.34
CA HIS A 304 -11.53 22.87 -13.80
C HIS A 304 -11.40 21.43 -14.32
N SER A 305 -12.21 21.15 -15.33
CA SER A 305 -12.00 19.97 -16.15
C SER A 305 -10.73 20.13 -16.97
N TYR A 306 -9.89 19.11 -17.02
CA TYR A 306 -8.64 19.15 -17.77
C TYR A 306 -8.17 17.76 -18.20
N THR A 307 -7.21 17.72 -19.12
CA THR A 307 -6.60 16.49 -19.61
C THR A 307 -5.09 16.53 -19.46
N MET A 308 -4.54 15.51 -18.82
CA MET A 308 -3.10 15.26 -18.73
C MET A 308 -2.71 14.15 -19.68
N LEU A 309 -1.73 14.41 -20.53
CA LEU A 309 -1.11 13.44 -21.43
C LEU A 309 0.34 13.22 -21.02
N LYS A 310 0.75 11.97 -20.89
CA LYS A 310 2.15 11.59 -20.63
C LYS A 310 2.63 10.65 -21.71
N PHE A 311 3.87 10.85 -22.12
CA PHE A 311 4.52 10.09 -23.16
C PHE A 311 5.93 9.74 -22.74
N THR A 312 6.23 8.43 -22.62
CA THR A 312 7.51 7.93 -22.10
C THR A 312 8.13 6.94 -23.07
N PRO A 313 8.86 7.41 -24.09
CA PRO A 313 9.73 6.54 -24.87
C PRO A 313 10.92 6.11 -24.02
N HIS A 314 11.28 4.84 -24.11
CA HIS A 314 12.41 4.29 -23.39
C HIS A 314 13.10 3.17 -24.16
N TYR A 315 14.39 3.04 -23.94
CA TYR A 315 15.22 1.92 -24.37
C TYR A 315 15.62 1.10 -23.16
N THR A 316 15.46 -0.21 -23.23
CA THR A 316 15.89 -1.15 -22.20
C THR A 316 16.97 -2.05 -22.76
N TYR A 317 18.12 -2.08 -22.09
CA TYR A 317 19.17 -3.08 -22.29
C TYR A 317 19.14 -4.06 -21.12
N HIS A 318 19.22 -5.34 -21.40
CA HIS A 318 19.29 -6.36 -20.37
C HIS A 318 20.19 -7.52 -20.79
N ASN A 319 20.98 -7.99 -19.86
CA ASN A 319 21.73 -9.22 -19.97
C ASN A 319 21.66 -9.99 -18.64
N GLU A 320 22.44 -11.04 -18.48
CA GLU A 320 22.45 -11.83 -17.24
C GLU A 320 22.92 -11.06 -16.00
N ILE A 321 23.67 -9.97 -16.15
CA ILE A 321 24.30 -9.20 -15.07
C ILE A 321 23.57 -7.90 -14.80
N ALA A 322 23.10 -7.20 -15.83
CA ALA A 322 22.58 -5.86 -15.72
C ALA A 322 21.28 -5.65 -16.50
N LYS A 323 20.40 -4.81 -15.98
CA LYS A 323 19.26 -4.21 -16.68
C LYS A 323 19.40 -2.70 -16.61
N ILE A 324 19.37 -2.04 -17.74
CA ILE A 324 19.46 -0.57 -17.85
C ILE A 324 18.28 -0.08 -18.66
N ILE A 325 17.56 0.90 -18.14
CA ILE A 325 16.46 1.60 -18.81
C ILE A 325 16.88 3.05 -18.98
N ILE A 326 16.78 3.57 -20.17
CA ILE A 326 17.03 4.98 -20.50
C ILE A 326 15.80 5.50 -21.22
N GLY A 327 15.13 6.44 -20.60
CA GLY A 327 13.91 7.05 -21.11
C GLY A 327 13.78 8.51 -20.73
N VAL A 328 12.81 9.15 -21.32
CA VAL A 328 12.39 10.52 -21.04
C VAL A 328 10.87 10.55 -20.95
N LYS A 329 10.37 11.25 -19.95
CA LYS A 329 8.93 11.39 -19.69
C LYS A 329 8.48 12.81 -20.04
N GLY A 330 7.75 12.97 -21.12
CA GLY A 330 7.07 14.21 -21.47
C GLY A 330 5.66 14.23 -20.92
N SER A 331 5.25 15.30 -20.26
CA SER A 331 3.89 15.49 -19.70
C SER A 331 3.32 16.79 -20.24
N PHE A 332 2.06 16.77 -20.68
CA PHE A 332 1.36 17.92 -21.26
C PHE A 332 -0.03 18.03 -20.62
N SER A 333 -0.34 19.21 -20.06
CA SER A 333 -1.65 19.48 -19.51
C SER A 333 -2.44 20.42 -20.42
N ILE A 334 -3.70 20.07 -20.69
CA ILE A 334 -4.65 20.86 -21.46
C ILE A 334 -5.77 21.30 -20.51
N GLY A 335 -5.91 22.60 -20.31
CA GLY A 335 -6.92 23.20 -19.42
C GLY A 335 -6.34 23.76 -18.15
N GLN A 336 -5.76 22.94 -17.27
CA GLN A 336 -5.23 23.35 -15.97
C GLN A 336 -3.81 22.83 -15.74
N GLY A 337 -3.08 23.43 -14.80
CA GLY A 337 -1.76 23.01 -14.37
C GLY A 337 -0.63 23.50 -15.29
N LYS A 338 0.57 22.94 -15.10
CA LYS A 338 1.75 23.29 -15.90
C LYS A 338 1.60 22.73 -17.31
N LYS A 339 1.59 23.59 -18.32
CA LYS A 339 1.31 23.24 -19.74
C LYS A 339 2.22 22.16 -20.30
N GLY A 340 3.47 22.09 -19.84
CA GLY A 340 4.43 21.08 -20.28
C GLY A 340 5.53 20.84 -19.25
N ALA A 341 5.96 19.60 -19.12
CA ALA A 341 7.06 19.19 -18.26
C ALA A 341 7.79 18.01 -18.89
N VAL A 342 9.11 17.99 -18.73
CA VAL A 342 9.97 16.90 -19.17
C VAL A 342 10.78 16.43 -17.99
N THR A 343 10.82 15.13 -17.77
CA THR A 343 11.57 14.52 -16.67
C THR A 343 12.36 13.31 -17.14
N PRO A 344 13.49 12.98 -16.49
CA PRO A 344 14.24 11.77 -16.81
C PRO A 344 13.45 10.51 -16.42
N ASP A 345 13.77 9.39 -17.03
CA ASP A 345 13.30 8.05 -16.67
C ASP A 345 14.44 7.04 -16.87
N ILE A 346 15.44 7.11 -15.98
CA ILE A 346 16.66 6.32 -16.05
C ILE A 346 16.71 5.37 -14.86
N TYR A 347 16.98 4.11 -15.13
CA TYR A 347 17.13 3.07 -14.11
C TYR A 347 18.24 2.11 -14.50
N ALA A 348 19.04 1.72 -13.53
CA ALA A 348 20.03 0.66 -13.67
C ALA A 348 19.93 -0.31 -12.50
N ASP A 349 20.05 -1.59 -12.81
CA ASP A 349 20.08 -2.70 -11.84
C ASP A 349 21.23 -3.63 -12.23
N VAL A 350 22.14 -3.88 -11.31
CA VAL A 350 23.34 -4.69 -11.56
C VAL A 350 23.44 -5.80 -10.52
N ARG A 351 23.60 -7.02 -10.99
CA ARG A 351 23.82 -8.19 -10.15
C ARG A 351 25.31 -8.28 -9.78
N ILE A 352 25.63 -8.08 -8.49
CA ILE A 352 27.00 -8.10 -7.97
C ILE A 352 27.43 -9.54 -7.61
N ALA A 353 26.54 -10.32 -7.00
CA ALA A 353 26.79 -11.71 -6.64
C ALA A 353 25.71 -12.61 -7.23
N LYS A 354 26.11 -13.79 -7.74
CA LYS A 354 25.20 -14.74 -8.40
C LYS A 354 23.95 -14.97 -7.53
N GLU A 355 22.79 -14.52 -8.05
CA GLU A 355 21.44 -14.72 -7.51
C GLU A 355 21.17 -14.17 -6.09
N LYS A 356 22.08 -13.36 -5.53
CA LYS A 356 21.97 -12.95 -4.12
C LYS A 356 21.94 -11.44 -3.90
N VAL A 357 22.75 -10.67 -4.60
CA VAL A 357 22.92 -9.24 -4.35
C VAL A 357 22.77 -8.45 -5.64
N TYR A 358 21.89 -7.45 -5.61
CA TYR A 358 21.66 -6.50 -6.70
C TYR A 358 21.83 -5.08 -6.19
N LEU A 359 22.63 -4.31 -6.87
CA LEU A 359 22.72 -2.87 -6.70
C LEU A 359 21.83 -2.21 -7.74
N TYR A 360 21.05 -1.21 -7.34
CA TYR A 360 20.23 -0.44 -8.28
C TYR A 360 20.29 1.04 -7.99
N ALA A 361 20.14 1.82 -9.03
CA ALA A 361 20.03 3.27 -8.95
C ALA A 361 19.08 3.78 -10.03
N GLY A 362 18.51 4.94 -9.81
CA GLY A 362 17.65 5.58 -10.79
C GLY A 362 17.59 7.08 -10.63
N VAL A 363 17.27 7.73 -11.72
CA VAL A 363 16.92 9.15 -11.79
C VAL A 363 15.62 9.23 -12.57
N THR A 364 14.56 9.63 -11.88
CA THR A 364 13.23 9.73 -12.50
C THR A 364 12.55 11.03 -12.10
N GLY A 365 11.42 11.29 -12.67
CA GLY A 365 10.53 12.36 -12.25
C GLY A 365 9.11 12.02 -12.66
N ASP A 366 8.15 12.83 -12.25
CA ASP A 366 6.76 12.61 -12.62
C ASP A 366 5.95 13.92 -12.53
N TYR A 367 4.81 13.91 -13.18
CA TYR A 367 3.75 14.88 -13.03
C TYR A 367 2.53 14.16 -12.45
N VAL A 368 2.22 14.39 -11.18
CA VAL A 368 1.18 13.68 -10.45
C VAL A 368 -0.12 14.49 -10.48
N VAL A 369 -1.16 13.86 -11.01
CA VAL A 369 -2.51 14.41 -11.02
C VAL A 369 -3.17 14.12 -9.69
N ASN A 370 -3.46 15.18 -8.93
CA ASN A 370 -4.19 15.10 -7.66
C ASN A 370 -5.68 15.32 -7.92
N ASN A 371 -6.49 14.35 -7.52
CA ASN A 371 -7.93 14.38 -7.74
C ASN A 371 -8.68 13.85 -6.51
N TYR A 372 -9.96 14.19 -6.38
CA TYR A 372 -10.77 13.78 -5.22
C TYR A 372 -10.89 12.29 -5.09
N TYR A 373 -11.00 11.54 -6.20
CA TYR A 373 -11.09 10.08 -6.16
C TYR A 373 -9.94 9.42 -5.41
N ASN A 374 -8.72 9.95 -5.55
CA ASN A 374 -7.50 9.43 -4.91
C ASN A 374 -7.26 10.10 -3.54
N THR A 375 -7.40 11.42 -3.46
CA THR A 375 -7.08 12.20 -2.25
C THR A 375 -7.97 11.84 -1.07
N ILE A 376 -9.23 11.46 -1.32
CA ILE A 376 -10.16 11.00 -0.28
C ILE A 376 -9.76 9.66 0.37
N GLU A 377 -8.95 8.85 -0.29
CA GLU A 377 -8.41 7.61 0.32
C GLU A 377 -7.28 7.94 1.29
N GLU A 378 -6.59 9.06 1.11
CA GLU A 378 -5.56 9.54 2.02
C GLU A 378 -6.20 10.24 3.23
N ASN A 379 -7.09 11.19 2.98
CA ASN A 379 -7.85 11.88 4.02
C ASN A 379 -9.34 11.96 3.65
N LYS A 380 -10.16 11.10 4.28
CA LYS A 380 -11.60 11.07 4.03
C LYS A 380 -12.35 12.32 4.53
N TYR A 381 -11.70 13.12 5.36
CA TYR A 381 -12.27 14.34 5.96
C TYR A 381 -11.97 15.62 5.15
N ILE A 382 -11.41 15.47 3.95
CA ILE A 382 -11.16 16.61 3.06
C ILE A 382 -12.46 17.34 2.72
N ALA A 383 -12.42 18.67 2.75
CA ALA A 383 -13.57 19.50 2.40
C ALA A 383 -13.89 19.42 0.90
N SER A 384 -15.17 19.51 0.58
CA SER A 384 -15.65 19.38 -0.81
C SER A 384 -15.28 20.57 -1.70
N ASP A 385 -14.93 21.71 -1.09
CA ASP A 385 -14.49 22.94 -1.76
C ASP A 385 -12.96 23.12 -1.78
N THR A 386 -12.20 22.11 -1.33
CA THR A 386 -10.73 22.12 -1.37
C THR A 386 -10.26 22.19 -2.81
N ARG A 387 -9.36 23.12 -3.12
CA ARG A 387 -8.70 23.18 -4.41
C ARG A 387 -7.58 22.15 -4.45
N LEU A 388 -7.67 21.18 -5.36
CA LEU A 388 -6.61 20.20 -5.63
C LEU A 388 -5.80 20.66 -6.85
N GLU A 389 -4.51 20.84 -6.65
CA GLU A 389 -3.54 21.17 -7.68
C GLU A 389 -2.58 20.03 -7.92
N ASP A 390 -2.10 19.90 -9.15
CA ASP A 390 -1.16 18.85 -9.52
C ASP A 390 0.22 19.06 -8.88
N THR A 391 0.89 17.97 -8.63
CA THR A 391 2.25 17.97 -8.07
C THR A 391 3.25 17.62 -9.17
N TYR A 392 4.29 18.43 -9.34
CA TYR A 392 5.37 18.17 -10.28
C TYR A 392 6.64 17.74 -9.55
N ILE A 393 7.20 16.62 -9.93
CA ILE A 393 8.44 16.04 -9.42
C ILE A 393 9.47 16.11 -10.55
N PRO A 394 10.28 17.19 -10.66
CA PRO A 394 11.27 17.33 -11.72
C PRO A 394 12.33 16.23 -11.65
N ILE A 395 12.70 15.81 -10.44
CA ILE A 395 13.74 14.83 -10.24
C ILE A 395 13.55 14.05 -8.93
N ASP A 396 13.73 12.73 -8.99
CA ASP A 396 13.83 11.78 -7.89
C ASP A 396 15.06 10.91 -8.15
N VAL A 397 16.15 11.16 -7.41
CA VAL A 397 17.40 10.39 -7.51
C VAL A 397 17.45 9.42 -6.36
N TYR A 398 17.68 8.16 -6.65
CA TYR A 398 17.75 7.13 -5.63
C TYR A 398 18.75 6.03 -5.97
N ALA A 399 19.25 5.40 -4.93
CA ALA A 399 20.03 4.17 -5.02
C ALA A 399 19.60 3.19 -3.92
N GLY A 400 19.91 1.94 -4.13
CA GLY A 400 19.60 0.92 -3.15
C GLY A 400 20.21 -0.42 -3.50
N PHE A 401 20.07 -1.36 -2.60
CA PHE A 401 20.47 -2.72 -2.87
C PHE A 401 19.39 -3.72 -2.42
N LYS A 402 19.31 -4.83 -3.14
CA LYS A 402 18.45 -5.96 -2.87
C LYS A 402 19.32 -7.16 -2.56
N PHE A 403 18.98 -7.86 -1.51
CA PHE A 403 19.68 -9.03 -1.08
C PHE A 403 18.71 -10.20 -0.91
N LYS A 404 19.02 -11.35 -1.54
CA LYS A 404 18.27 -12.59 -1.41
C LYS A 404 19.14 -13.65 -0.78
N PHE A 405 18.74 -14.20 0.35
CA PHE A 405 19.46 -15.27 1.02
C PHE A 405 18.62 -16.54 1.12
N ALA A 406 19.18 -17.63 0.59
CA ALA A 406 18.64 -18.99 0.73
C ALA A 406 17.14 -19.15 0.37
N LYS A 407 16.61 -18.38 -0.59
CA LYS A 407 15.18 -18.37 -1.00
C LYS A 407 14.17 -18.04 0.12
N ARG A 408 14.66 -17.59 1.28
CA ARG A 408 13.83 -17.37 2.47
C ARG A 408 13.88 -15.95 3.00
N LEU A 409 14.96 -15.23 2.74
CA LEU A 409 15.17 -13.88 3.22
C LEU A 409 15.34 -12.94 2.03
N ASP A 410 14.41 -12.00 1.88
CA ASP A 410 14.49 -10.89 0.95
C ASP A 410 14.69 -9.61 1.76
N PHE A 411 15.73 -8.85 1.42
CA PHE A 411 16.03 -7.57 2.04
C PHE A 411 16.25 -6.51 0.97
N ASN A 412 15.66 -5.35 1.15
CA ASN A 412 15.78 -4.22 0.24
C ASN A 412 15.98 -2.94 1.04
N ILE A 413 17.06 -2.23 0.76
CA ILE A 413 17.29 -0.85 1.26
C ILE A 413 17.31 0.09 0.06
N ARG A 414 16.66 1.23 0.22
CA ARG A 414 16.68 2.34 -0.73
C ARG A 414 16.89 3.64 0.03
N ALA A 415 17.71 4.53 -0.53
CA ALA A 415 17.78 5.92 -0.12
C ALA A 415 17.72 6.81 -1.36
N GLY A 416 17.13 7.99 -1.24
CA GLY A 416 17.00 8.92 -2.35
C GLY A 416 16.66 10.34 -1.90
N TYR A 417 16.76 11.26 -2.85
CA TYR A 417 16.35 12.64 -2.67
C TYR A 417 15.44 13.06 -3.82
N LYS A 418 14.33 13.68 -3.46
CA LYS A 418 13.28 14.09 -4.38
C LYS A 418 13.03 15.57 -4.28
N ILE A 419 12.98 16.26 -5.40
CA ILE A 419 12.51 17.65 -5.51
C ILE A 419 11.06 17.61 -5.94
N ILE A 420 10.23 18.37 -5.25
CA ILE A 420 8.78 18.38 -5.48
C ILE A 420 8.35 19.84 -5.59
N ASN A 421 7.76 20.19 -6.72
CA ASN A 421 7.09 21.47 -6.90
C ASN A 421 5.59 21.28 -6.65
N ASN A 422 5.02 22.20 -5.91
CA ASN A 422 3.61 22.17 -5.54
C ASN A 422 3.23 20.91 -4.73
N ALA A 423 4.03 20.63 -3.67
CA ALA A 423 3.71 19.58 -2.72
C ALA A 423 2.53 20.02 -1.85
N TYR A 424 1.51 19.16 -1.71
CA TYR A 424 0.36 19.47 -0.86
C TYR A 424 0.45 18.81 0.52
N PHE A 425 -0.06 19.54 1.52
CA PHE A 425 -0.23 19.05 2.88
C PHE A 425 -1.64 19.36 3.36
N PHE A 426 -2.19 18.48 4.22
CA PHE A 426 -3.50 18.72 4.81
C PHE A 426 -3.39 19.58 6.06
N VAL A 427 -4.27 20.55 6.18
CA VAL A 427 -4.43 21.40 7.35
C VAL A 427 -5.90 21.42 7.75
N ASN A 428 -6.18 21.64 9.03
CA ASN A 428 -7.54 21.80 9.49
C ASN A 428 -8.17 23.04 8.85
N LYS A 429 -9.37 22.90 8.32
CA LYS A 429 -10.13 24.01 7.76
C LYS A 429 -10.59 24.92 8.88
N LEU A 430 -10.47 26.22 8.69
CA LEU A 430 -10.93 27.24 9.62
C LEU A 430 -12.21 27.90 9.10
N SER A 431 -13.13 28.25 10.01
CA SER A 431 -14.24 29.15 9.71
C SER A 431 -13.74 30.60 9.52
N PRO A 432 -14.56 31.53 9.00
CA PRO A 432 -14.21 32.94 8.95
C PRO A 432 -13.82 33.52 10.32
N ASP A 433 -14.40 33.00 11.40
CA ASP A 433 -14.13 33.41 12.78
C ASP A 433 -12.94 32.68 13.40
N SER A 434 -12.10 32.02 12.59
CA SER A 434 -10.92 31.25 12.99
C SER A 434 -11.22 30.02 13.89
N LEU A 435 -12.46 29.56 13.90
CA LEU A 435 -12.82 28.32 14.57
C LEU A 435 -12.38 27.13 13.71
N ILE A 436 -11.85 26.10 14.39
CA ILE A 436 -11.42 24.89 13.70
C ILE A 436 -12.66 24.08 13.30
N LEU A 437 -12.76 23.79 12.00
CA LEU A 437 -13.81 22.94 11.46
C LEU A 437 -13.35 21.46 11.47
N ASN A 438 -14.33 20.56 11.42
CA ASN A 438 -14.12 19.11 11.38
C ASN A 438 -13.70 18.58 9.99
N GLN A 439 -13.21 19.45 9.12
CA GLN A 439 -12.78 19.16 7.76
C GLN A 439 -11.34 19.63 7.55
N PHE A 440 -10.74 19.15 6.48
CA PHE A 440 -9.38 19.50 6.09
C PHE A 440 -9.37 20.20 4.73
N ASP A 441 -8.45 21.16 4.61
CA ASP A 441 -8.09 21.79 3.35
C ASP A 441 -6.68 21.38 2.94
N ALA A 442 -6.29 21.63 1.69
CA ALA A 442 -4.95 21.40 1.19
C ALA A 442 -4.20 22.72 1.09
N VAL A 443 -2.98 22.75 1.63
CA VAL A 443 -2.04 23.86 1.42
C VAL A 443 -0.87 23.38 0.58
N TYR A 444 -0.24 24.31 -0.16
CA TYR A 444 0.77 23.98 -1.16
C TYR A 444 2.12 24.60 -0.81
N GLU A 445 3.16 23.79 -0.93
CA GLU A 445 4.55 24.16 -0.87
C GLU A 445 5.12 24.20 -2.29
N GLU A 446 5.52 25.37 -2.75
CA GLU A 446 5.98 25.57 -4.12
C GLU A 446 7.25 24.79 -4.42
N ASN A 447 8.17 24.76 -3.45
CA ASN A 447 9.46 24.08 -3.59
C ASN A 447 9.75 23.26 -2.33
N ALA A 448 9.61 21.96 -2.45
CA ALA A 448 9.93 21.01 -1.39
C ALA A 448 11.06 20.07 -1.83
N GLY A 449 11.96 19.77 -0.92
CA GLY A 449 12.90 18.67 -1.01
C GLY A 449 12.53 17.61 0.01
N VAL A 450 12.70 16.33 -0.32
CA VAL A 450 12.55 15.25 0.65
C VAL A 450 13.65 14.21 0.47
N PHE A 451 14.38 13.98 1.54
CA PHE A 451 15.24 12.81 1.67
C PHE A 451 14.40 11.65 2.18
N GLU A 452 14.38 10.55 1.45
CA GLU A 452 13.68 9.31 1.80
C GLU A 452 14.69 8.18 1.99
N ALA A 453 14.63 7.48 3.12
CA ALA A 453 15.33 6.21 3.33
C ALA A 453 14.30 5.13 3.70
N ALA A 454 14.37 3.99 3.05
CA ALA A 454 13.43 2.90 3.29
C ALA A 454 14.15 1.55 3.34
N ALA A 455 13.74 0.70 4.27
CA ALA A 455 14.20 -0.68 4.38
C ALA A 455 13.00 -1.62 4.43
N LYS A 456 13.09 -2.74 3.72
CA LYS A 456 12.09 -3.81 3.75
C LYS A 456 12.77 -5.15 3.94
N LEU A 457 12.24 -5.94 4.85
CA LEU A 457 12.68 -7.30 5.12
C LEU A 457 11.49 -8.24 5.01
N ALA A 458 11.67 -9.31 4.26
CA ALA A 458 10.73 -10.39 4.17
C ALA A 458 11.43 -11.70 4.48
N TYR A 459 10.90 -12.44 5.45
CA TYR A 459 11.41 -13.73 5.86
C TYR A 459 10.31 -14.78 5.84
N ASP A 460 10.52 -15.82 5.06
CA ASP A 460 9.59 -16.94 4.92
C ASP A 460 10.26 -18.23 5.40
N TRP A 461 9.90 -18.72 6.58
CA TRP A 461 10.43 -19.97 7.12
C TRP A 461 9.44 -21.10 6.95
N ASN A 462 9.67 -21.89 5.93
CA ASN A 462 8.86 -23.07 5.58
C ASN A 462 7.37 -22.69 5.52
N GLU A 463 6.51 -22.60 5.09
CA GLU A 463 5.06 -22.30 5.13
C GLU A 463 4.51 -21.98 6.54
N ARG A 464 5.34 -22.06 7.59
CA ARG A 464 4.91 -21.87 8.98
C ARG A 464 5.06 -20.45 9.49
N LEU A 465 6.17 -19.78 9.20
CA LEU A 465 6.44 -18.45 9.70
C LEU A 465 6.71 -17.51 8.53
N ASN A 466 5.97 -16.44 8.47
CA ASN A 466 6.15 -15.35 7.55
C ASN A 466 6.35 -14.05 8.34
N ILE A 467 7.43 -13.33 8.09
CA ILE A 467 7.72 -12.05 8.72
C ILE A 467 7.91 -11.01 7.62
N ARG A 468 7.28 -9.87 7.78
CA ARG A 468 7.45 -8.66 6.96
C ARG A 468 7.74 -7.49 7.88
N LEU A 469 8.80 -6.77 7.60
CA LEU A 469 9.17 -5.55 8.31
C LEU A 469 9.42 -4.46 7.26
N GLY A 470 8.78 -3.33 7.43
CA GLY A 470 8.99 -2.10 6.68
C GLY A 470 9.43 -0.99 7.61
N ALA A 471 10.40 -0.20 7.20
CA ALA A 471 10.78 1.03 7.88
C ALA A 471 11.01 2.12 6.83
N LYS A 472 10.48 3.30 7.08
CA LYS A 472 10.69 4.48 6.22
C LYS A 472 11.00 5.69 7.07
N PHE A 473 11.98 6.46 6.64
CA PHE A 473 12.35 7.75 7.19
C PHE A 473 12.24 8.81 6.09
N ASN A 474 11.59 9.93 6.41
CA ASN A 474 11.47 11.09 5.54
C ASN A 474 12.03 12.31 6.27
N LYS A 475 12.84 13.10 5.58
CA LYS A 475 13.26 14.41 6.06
C LYS A 475 12.92 15.46 5.02
N TRP A 476 11.98 16.32 5.37
CA TRP A 476 11.50 17.38 4.50
C TRP A 476 12.37 18.64 4.64
N SER A 477 12.56 19.30 3.52
CA SER A 477 13.15 20.63 3.41
C SER A 477 12.16 21.49 2.64
N LEU A 478 11.56 22.46 3.31
CA LEU A 478 10.45 23.26 2.82
C LEU A 478 10.90 24.72 2.76
N SER A 479 10.34 25.50 1.82
CA SER A 479 10.66 26.93 1.65
C SER A 479 9.68 27.84 2.38
N LYS A 480 8.40 27.44 2.48
CA LYS A 480 7.32 28.25 3.03
C LYS A 480 6.89 27.80 4.42
N TYR A 481 6.76 26.49 4.63
CA TYR A 481 6.28 25.92 5.88
C TYR A 481 7.45 25.36 6.71
N GLU A 482 7.30 25.37 8.03
CA GLU A 482 8.28 24.77 8.95
C GLU A 482 8.22 23.25 8.94
N TYR A 483 7.01 22.67 8.80
CA TYR A 483 6.78 21.23 8.82
C TYR A 483 5.94 20.76 7.63
N ALA A 484 6.11 19.52 7.23
CA ALA A 484 5.24 18.82 6.30
C ALA A 484 4.00 18.33 7.06
N TRP A 485 2.96 19.16 7.09
CA TRP A 485 1.78 18.98 7.93
C TRP A 485 1.16 17.58 7.77
N HIS A 486 0.92 16.90 8.91
CA HIS A 486 0.41 15.53 9.02
C HIS A 486 1.26 14.43 8.33
N ARG A 487 2.44 14.77 7.76
CA ARG A 487 3.34 13.77 7.19
C ARG A 487 4.29 13.24 8.27
N PRO A 488 4.36 11.92 8.50
CA PRO A 488 5.29 11.36 9.45
C PRO A 488 6.72 11.38 8.95
N ASP A 489 7.67 11.68 9.84
CA ASP A 489 9.10 11.50 9.58
C ASP A 489 9.49 10.03 9.63
N TRP A 490 8.92 9.27 10.56
CA TRP A 490 9.16 7.85 10.74
C TRP A 490 7.91 7.04 10.57
N ILE A 491 8.01 5.98 9.77
CA ILE A 491 6.97 4.97 9.58
C ILE A 491 7.62 3.61 9.78
N LEU A 492 7.01 2.76 10.62
CA LEU A 492 7.43 1.38 10.79
C LEU A 492 6.21 0.49 10.75
N ASP A 493 6.27 -0.55 9.94
CA ASP A 493 5.26 -1.60 9.84
C ASP A 493 5.90 -2.97 10.06
N PHE A 494 5.32 -3.74 10.95
CA PHE A 494 5.71 -5.12 11.21
C PHE A 494 4.49 -6.01 11.08
N HIS A 495 4.65 -7.08 10.35
CA HIS A 495 3.65 -8.13 10.22
C HIS A 495 4.30 -9.50 10.35
N SER A 496 3.76 -10.34 11.23
CA SER A 496 4.17 -11.73 11.37
C SER A 496 2.97 -12.64 11.34
N SER A 497 3.07 -13.74 10.62
CA SER A 497 2.06 -14.80 10.56
C SER A 497 2.72 -16.13 10.91
N TYR A 498 2.23 -16.77 11.96
CA TYR A 498 2.78 -18.04 12.44
C TYR A 498 1.71 -19.13 12.47
N LEU A 499 2.00 -20.26 11.81
CA LEU A 499 1.16 -21.45 11.80
C LEU A 499 1.59 -22.34 12.98
N ILE A 500 0.90 -22.20 14.13
CA ILE A 500 1.21 -22.96 15.35
C ILE A 500 0.98 -24.45 15.11
N THR A 501 -0.18 -24.78 14.55
CA THR A 501 -0.54 -26.12 14.08
C THR A 501 -1.04 -26.02 12.64
N LYS A 502 -1.30 -27.16 11.97
CA LYS A 502 -1.90 -27.15 10.63
C LYS A 502 -3.26 -26.39 10.57
N ASP A 503 -3.94 -26.23 11.70
CA ASP A 503 -5.28 -25.67 11.79
C ASP A 503 -5.34 -24.31 12.50
N VAL A 504 -4.26 -23.90 13.21
CA VAL A 504 -4.21 -22.67 14.01
C VAL A 504 -3.14 -21.73 13.49
N ARG A 505 -3.54 -20.56 13.07
CA ARG A 505 -2.65 -19.47 12.61
C ARG A 505 -2.82 -18.27 13.54
N VAL A 506 -1.69 -17.67 13.90
CA VAL A 506 -1.64 -16.41 14.68
C VAL A 506 -0.96 -15.35 13.84
N ASN A 507 -1.50 -14.15 13.86
CA ASN A 507 -0.98 -13.00 13.13
C ASN A 507 -0.69 -11.89 14.14
N LEU A 508 0.48 -11.28 14.05
CA LEU A 508 0.89 -10.13 14.86
C LEU A 508 1.22 -8.98 13.93
N CYS A 509 0.58 -7.84 14.15
CA CYS A 509 0.81 -6.61 13.39
C CYS A 509 1.19 -5.48 14.34
N TYR A 510 2.15 -4.65 13.94
CA TYR A 510 2.50 -3.43 14.64
C TYR A 510 2.73 -2.33 13.64
N ALA A 511 2.05 -1.20 13.82
CA ALA A 511 2.22 0.01 13.02
C ALA A 511 2.62 1.17 13.94
N PHE A 512 3.60 1.94 13.48
CA PHE A 512 4.16 3.08 14.22
C PHE A 512 4.43 4.23 13.26
N GLU A 513 4.00 5.43 13.67
CA GLU A 513 4.35 6.69 13.00
C GLU A 513 4.79 7.73 14.03
N ALA A 514 5.80 8.53 13.68
CA ALA A 514 6.31 9.59 14.54
C ALA A 514 6.75 10.82 13.72
N GLY A 515 6.88 11.97 14.42
CA GLY A 515 7.34 13.21 13.82
C GLY A 515 6.25 13.91 13.00
N ARG A 516 4.98 13.80 13.41
CA ARG A 516 3.85 14.47 12.75
C ARG A 516 3.51 15.79 13.44
N TYR A 517 3.18 16.80 12.65
CA TYR A 517 2.76 18.12 13.11
C TYR A 517 1.49 18.57 12.39
N ALA A 518 0.61 19.26 13.09
CA ALA A 518 -0.57 19.92 12.55
C ALA A 518 -0.38 21.43 12.57
N LEU A 519 -0.98 22.14 11.62
CA LEU A 519 -1.02 23.61 11.58
C LEU A 519 -2.38 24.09 12.10
N ILE A 520 -2.38 24.81 13.21
CA ILE A 520 -3.59 25.34 13.84
C ILE A 520 -3.36 26.81 14.17
N ASN A 521 -4.15 27.70 13.58
CA ASN A 521 -4.06 29.15 13.80
C ASN A 521 -2.60 29.68 13.71
N ASN A 522 -1.88 29.27 12.67
CA ASN A 522 -0.44 29.57 12.43
C ASN A 522 0.54 28.99 13.44
N ASN A 523 0.10 28.14 14.36
CA ASN A 523 0.97 27.45 15.30
C ASN A 523 1.17 25.99 14.89
N ALA A 524 2.40 25.50 15.04
CA ALA A 524 2.73 24.09 14.84
C ALA A 524 2.40 23.30 16.12
N ILE A 525 1.52 22.33 16.01
CA ILE A 525 1.17 21.41 17.11
C ILE A 525 1.74 20.04 16.79
N LYS A 526 2.60 19.54 17.68
CA LYS A 526 3.15 18.19 17.55
C LYS A 526 2.07 17.16 17.93
N LEU A 527 1.83 16.21 17.01
CA LEU A 527 0.92 15.09 17.26
C LEU A 527 1.63 13.96 18.00
N ASN A 528 0.89 13.27 18.87
CA ASN A 528 1.38 12.06 19.53
C ASN A 528 1.78 11.00 18.50
N ASN A 529 2.83 10.24 18.82
CA ASN A 529 3.23 9.11 18.00
C ASN A 529 2.12 8.05 17.97
N THR A 530 1.93 7.44 16.83
CA THR A 530 0.96 6.33 16.72
C THR A 530 1.62 5.02 17.12
N HIS A 531 0.92 4.23 17.91
CA HIS A 531 1.31 2.87 18.28
C HIS A 531 0.09 1.97 18.15
N ASN A 532 0.07 1.12 17.15
CA ASN A 532 -1.02 0.17 16.97
C ASN A 532 -0.47 -1.25 16.95
N LEU A 533 -0.66 -1.97 18.03
CA LEU A 533 -0.34 -3.39 18.15
C LEU A 533 -1.62 -4.20 18.04
N SER A 534 -1.67 -5.11 17.08
CA SER A 534 -2.83 -5.97 16.82
C SER A 534 -2.42 -7.44 16.79
N LEU A 535 -3.26 -8.30 17.35
CA LEU A 535 -3.08 -9.75 17.39
C LEU A 535 -4.33 -10.43 16.83
N GLY A 536 -4.14 -11.29 15.82
CA GLY A 536 -5.20 -12.10 15.25
C GLY A 536 -4.95 -13.58 15.44
N ALA A 537 -6.00 -14.36 15.60
CA ALA A 537 -5.93 -15.81 15.55
C ALA A 537 -7.04 -16.37 14.67
N ASP A 538 -6.69 -17.33 13.82
CA ASP A 538 -7.61 -18.06 12.96
C ASP A 538 -7.48 -19.55 13.27
N TRP A 539 -8.62 -20.22 13.55
CA TRP A 539 -8.69 -21.64 13.84
C TRP A 539 -9.64 -22.35 12.88
N ASN A 540 -9.08 -23.22 12.05
CA ASN A 540 -9.83 -24.11 11.15
C ASN A 540 -10.39 -25.29 11.96
N ILE A 541 -11.60 -25.19 12.48
CA ILE A 541 -12.25 -26.26 13.25
C ILE A 541 -12.64 -27.40 12.32
N LEU A 542 -13.16 -27.04 11.14
CA LEU A 542 -13.55 -27.99 10.08
C LEU A 542 -13.01 -27.48 8.73
N ASN A 543 -12.95 -28.33 7.74
CA ASN A 543 -12.51 -27.96 6.38
C ASN A 543 -13.37 -26.86 5.71
N TRP A 544 -14.54 -26.59 6.27
CA TRP A 544 -15.50 -25.60 5.79
C TRP A 544 -15.82 -24.50 6.82
N LEU A 545 -15.35 -24.63 8.07
CA LEU A 545 -15.60 -23.69 9.16
C LEU A 545 -14.30 -23.25 9.82
N ASN A 546 -14.07 -21.95 9.85
CA ASN A 546 -12.99 -21.30 10.58
C ASN A 546 -13.61 -20.33 11.58
N ILE A 547 -13.04 -20.24 12.78
CA ILE A 547 -13.33 -19.20 13.78
C ILE A 547 -12.12 -18.29 13.84
N PHE A 548 -12.37 -17.00 13.96
CA PHE A 548 -11.30 -16.02 14.14
C PHE A 548 -11.58 -15.03 15.25
N ILE A 549 -10.50 -14.52 15.81
CA ILE A 549 -10.50 -13.41 16.76
C ILE A 549 -9.39 -12.43 16.39
N ASN A 550 -9.68 -11.14 16.43
CA ASN A 550 -8.73 -10.07 16.22
C ASN A 550 -8.81 -9.10 17.39
N LEU A 551 -7.67 -8.76 17.95
CA LEU A 551 -7.50 -7.76 18.99
C LEU A 551 -6.74 -6.59 18.35
N ASP A 552 -7.37 -5.44 18.24
CA ASP A 552 -6.77 -4.24 17.66
C ASP A 552 -6.41 -3.25 18.78
N ASN A 553 -5.32 -2.49 18.58
CA ASN A 553 -4.81 -1.53 19.54
C ASN A 553 -4.71 -2.09 20.98
N ILE A 554 -4.02 -3.23 21.14
CA ILE A 554 -3.88 -3.96 22.41
C ILE A 554 -3.24 -3.10 23.50
N THR A 555 -2.41 -2.15 23.10
CA THR A 555 -1.75 -1.20 24.02
C THR A 555 -2.69 -0.13 24.53
N ASN A 556 -3.90 -0.05 23.99
CA ASN A 556 -4.89 1.01 24.24
C ASN A 556 -4.26 2.41 24.17
N THR A 557 -3.41 2.62 23.15
CA THR A 557 -2.74 3.90 22.97
C THR A 557 -3.67 4.87 22.27
N GLU A 558 -3.89 6.01 22.89
CA GLU A 558 -4.66 7.11 22.30
C GLU A 558 -3.74 7.93 21.41
N TYR A 559 -4.15 8.09 20.17
CA TYR A 559 -3.45 8.93 19.21
C TYR A 559 -4.42 9.49 18.17
N GLN A 560 -4.07 10.60 17.58
CA GLN A 560 -4.83 11.21 16.50
C GLN A 560 -4.25 10.79 15.15
N GLU A 561 -5.11 10.25 14.28
CA GLU A 561 -4.76 10.02 12.88
C GLU A 561 -4.62 11.37 12.15
N TRP A 562 -5.57 12.24 12.38
CA TRP A 562 -5.62 13.63 11.96
C TRP A 562 -5.93 14.49 13.17
N TYR A 563 -5.42 15.71 13.25
CA TYR A 563 -5.69 16.57 14.39
C TYR A 563 -7.19 16.76 14.59
N GLY A 564 -7.68 16.44 15.79
CA GLY A 564 -9.10 16.37 16.14
C GLY A 564 -9.78 15.02 15.85
N TYR A 565 -9.09 14.05 15.25
CA TYR A 565 -9.64 12.73 14.95
C TYR A 565 -8.85 11.64 15.68
N THR A 566 -9.23 11.41 16.93
CA THR A 566 -8.65 10.36 17.76
C THR A 566 -9.03 8.99 17.20
N LYS A 567 -8.10 8.07 17.20
CA LYS A 567 -8.32 6.67 16.81
C LYS A 567 -8.97 5.91 17.95
N GLN A 568 -9.84 4.97 17.60
CA GLN A 568 -10.46 4.08 18.57
C GLN A 568 -9.40 3.33 19.39
N GLY A 569 -9.57 3.27 20.72
CA GLY A 569 -8.75 2.51 21.66
C GLY A 569 -8.80 1.00 21.42
N PHE A 570 -8.58 0.23 22.47
CA PHE A 570 -8.61 -1.24 22.42
C PHE A 570 -9.93 -1.77 21.83
N ASN A 571 -9.83 -2.73 20.91
CA ASN A 571 -10.97 -3.28 20.22
C ASN A 571 -10.86 -4.78 19.98
N ILE A 572 -11.97 -5.51 20.04
CA ILE A 572 -12.05 -6.96 19.84
C ILE A 572 -13.05 -7.28 18.74
N LEU A 573 -12.62 -8.02 17.72
CA LEU A 573 -13.46 -8.63 16.70
C LEU A 573 -13.41 -10.15 16.79
N GLY A 574 -14.55 -10.78 16.99
CA GLY A 574 -14.70 -12.23 16.87
C GLY A 574 -15.64 -12.59 15.73
N GLY A 575 -15.44 -13.74 15.10
CA GLY A 575 -16.32 -14.16 14.02
C GLY A 575 -16.06 -15.53 13.44
N VAL A 576 -16.82 -15.84 12.39
CA VAL A 576 -16.78 -17.13 11.71
C VAL A 576 -16.55 -16.96 10.21
N THR A 577 -15.85 -17.90 9.61
CA THR A 577 -15.63 -17.96 8.15
C THR A 577 -16.13 -19.29 7.63
N PHE A 578 -17.04 -19.26 6.68
CA PHE A 578 -17.55 -20.44 5.96
C PHE A 578 -16.83 -20.56 4.62
N LEU A 579 -16.25 -21.73 4.36
CA LEU A 579 -15.59 -22.09 3.11
C LEU A 579 -16.46 -23.10 2.37
N LEU A 580 -17.29 -22.63 1.44
CA LEU A 580 -18.23 -23.45 0.69
C LEU A 580 -17.60 -23.94 -0.62
N LYS A 581 -17.97 -25.17 -1.03
CA LYS A 581 -17.53 -25.76 -2.32
C LYS A 581 -18.24 -25.13 -3.51
#